data_404da5c6d92ee2930b236c59f376e361
#
_entry.id   404da5c6d92ee2930b236c59f376e361
#
_cell.length_a   1.000
_cell.length_b   1.000
_cell.length_c   1.000
_cell.angle_alpha   90.00
_cell.angle_beta   90.00
_cell.angle_gamma   90.00
#
_symmetry.space_group_name_H-M   'P 1'
#
loop_
_entity.id
_entity.type
_entity.pdbx_description
1 polymer ?
#
loop_
_entity_poly.entity_id
_entity_poly.type
_entity_poly.pdbx_seq_one_letter_code
_entity_poly.pdbx_strand_id
1 'polypeptide(L)'
;MSPILTRRRFLGASGALGFGLGCMPSWLLAAPSALESDPAVYQDIVRQAWIYAYPMLMHYQTMHKQALDAASPEYVGGFGVFRHYSELFTPKNRDIVTPNNDTPYSWAWLDLRAEPWVLSVPAVSDDRYYVHQLVDQYTFNFGYVGVLSTGREAGNYLIVGPHWKGETPPGIRQVLRSGTQIAMVLGRTGLHSADDLPAVRELQQQYRLRPLHEIAGSSAPAAPPAVQWLPWELPRDLGAGFIPHLNQILAFCPVDPSEVELLQRFARVGIGAGLPFNPATLNPAQRQALAAGIQQGMEELKARGATLRSSAGLFGTRAAMHNDYLSRAAAAASGIYGNSVEEAIYLGSRQDSAQQPLRGSRHYRLRFAPGQLPPAREFWSLTLYDLPDRQLVDNPIQRYCLSSRDPLVHDADGGVTLYIQADSPGQEREANWLPSTRQGPFNLILRIYGPEQPVVVGQWTLPDIERV
;
A
#
# COMPACT_ATOMS: atom_id res chain seq x y z
N MET A 1 -21.25 -48.01 -67.89
CA MET A 1 -21.82 -46.64 -68.03
C MET A 1 -21.58 -45.89 -66.75
N SER A 2 -20.54 -45.01 -66.71
CA SER A 2 -20.30 -44.05 -65.65
C SER A 2 -21.28 -42.90 -65.73
N PRO A 3 -21.53 -42.20 -64.62
CA PRO A 3 -21.02 -40.85 -64.57
C PRO A 3 -20.52 -40.39 -63.22
N ILE A 4 -19.37 -39.71 -63.23
CA ILE A 4 -19.05 -38.38 -62.83
C ILE A 4 -19.19 -38.05 -61.33
N LEU A 5 -18.02 -37.92 -60.65
CA LEU A 5 -17.69 -37.29 -59.39
C LEU A 5 -17.93 -35.78 -59.46
N THR A 6 -18.60 -35.22 -58.48
CA THR A 6 -18.55 -33.80 -58.17
C THR A 6 -18.00 -33.58 -56.73
N ARG A 7 -16.87 -32.88 -56.67
CA ARG A 7 -16.22 -32.40 -55.44
C ARG A 7 -17.10 -31.35 -54.75
N ARG A 8 -17.50 -31.59 -53.51
CA ARG A 8 -18.03 -30.58 -52.64
C ARG A 8 -16.92 -30.20 -51.63
N ARG A 9 -16.54 -28.93 -51.70
CA ARG A 9 -15.62 -28.27 -50.80
C ARG A 9 -16.20 -28.26 -49.38
N PHE A 10 -15.44 -28.77 -48.40
CA PHE A 10 -15.64 -28.50 -46.97
C PHE A 10 -15.04 -27.12 -46.65
N LEU A 11 -15.90 -26.15 -46.43
CA LEU A 11 -15.55 -24.92 -45.78
C LEU A 11 -15.66 -25.16 -44.28
N GLY A 12 -14.51 -25.28 -43.61
CA GLY A 12 -14.42 -25.27 -42.13
C GLY A 12 -14.81 -23.90 -41.62
N ALA A 13 -15.87 -23.82 -40.85
CA ALA A 13 -16.22 -22.66 -40.07
C ALA A 13 -15.29 -22.60 -38.84
N SER A 14 -14.27 -21.76 -38.90
CA SER A 14 -13.51 -21.35 -37.71
C SER A 14 -14.39 -20.42 -36.90
N GLY A 15 -15.00 -20.94 -35.84
CA GLY A 15 -15.69 -20.13 -34.85
C GLY A 15 -14.69 -19.26 -34.11
N ALA A 16 -14.66 -17.98 -34.42
CA ALA A 16 -13.97 -16.99 -33.59
C ALA A 16 -14.71 -16.87 -32.25
N LEU A 17 -14.11 -17.39 -31.20
CA LEU A 17 -14.48 -17.08 -29.84
C LEU A 17 -14.20 -15.59 -29.62
N GLY A 18 -15.25 -14.78 -29.67
CA GLY A 18 -15.20 -13.35 -29.31
C GLY A 18 -14.88 -13.18 -27.84
N PHE A 19 -13.65 -12.86 -27.53
CA PHE A 19 -13.27 -12.30 -26.23
C PHE A 19 -13.95 -10.95 -26.11
N GLY A 20 -14.85 -10.81 -25.14
CA GLY A 20 -15.39 -9.52 -24.70
C GLY A 20 -14.31 -8.68 -24.00
N LEU A 21 -13.38 -8.15 -24.77
CA LEU A 21 -12.53 -7.05 -24.35
C LEU A 21 -13.42 -5.80 -24.32
N GLY A 22 -13.74 -5.32 -23.14
CA GLY A 22 -14.31 -3.99 -22.98
C GLY A 22 -13.48 -2.99 -23.78
N CYS A 23 -14.14 -2.09 -24.52
CA CYS A 23 -13.56 -1.16 -25.49
C CYS A 23 -12.30 -0.46 -24.99
N MET A 24 -11.14 -1.10 -25.10
CA MET A 24 -9.87 -0.40 -25.13
C MET A 24 -9.72 0.19 -26.54
N PRO A 25 -9.29 1.46 -26.65
CA PRO A 25 -8.98 2.03 -27.96
C PRO A 25 -7.96 1.12 -28.65
N SER A 26 -8.22 0.71 -29.88
CA SER A 26 -7.42 -0.27 -30.63
C SER A 26 -5.92 0.09 -30.80
N TRP A 27 -5.58 1.35 -30.62
CA TRP A 27 -4.20 1.84 -30.66
C TRP A 27 -3.38 1.56 -29.39
N LEU A 28 -4.02 1.24 -28.25
CA LEU A 28 -3.34 0.82 -27.02
C LEU A 28 -2.90 -0.66 -27.05
N LEU A 29 -3.47 -1.45 -27.99
CA LEU A 29 -3.15 -2.89 -28.15
C LEU A 29 -2.11 -3.15 -29.25
N ALA A 30 -1.73 -2.15 -30.02
CA ALA A 30 -0.72 -2.30 -31.07
C ALA A 30 0.67 -2.21 -30.43
N ALA A 31 1.42 -3.32 -30.42
CA ALA A 31 2.85 -3.26 -30.20
C ALA A 31 3.46 -2.26 -31.19
N PRO A 32 4.37 -1.38 -30.72
CA PRO A 32 5.05 -0.46 -31.66
C PRO A 32 5.75 -1.26 -32.73
N SER A 33 5.69 -0.78 -33.97
CA SER A 33 6.34 -1.43 -35.12
C SER A 33 7.86 -1.53 -34.95
N ALA A 34 8.46 -0.67 -34.13
CA ALA A 34 9.86 -0.74 -33.70
C ALA A 34 10.00 -0.02 -32.34
N LEU A 35 10.93 -0.51 -31.53
CA LEU A 35 11.32 0.19 -30.29
C LEU A 35 12.10 1.47 -30.62
N GLU A 36 12.09 2.42 -29.69
CA GLU A 36 12.88 3.65 -29.79
C GLU A 36 14.33 3.36 -30.11
N SER A 37 14.86 4.06 -31.13
CA SER A 37 16.23 3.86 -31.63
C SER A 37 17.24 4.83 -31.04
N ASP A 38 16.81 6.02 -30.61
CA ASP A 38 17.68 6.99 -29.94
C ASP A 38 17.91 6.55 -28.48
N PRO A 39 19.15 6.21 -28.10
CA PRO A 39 19.46 5.74 -26.76
C PRO A 39 19.14 6.75 -25.66
N ALA A 40 19.28 8.04 -25.91
CA ALA A 40 19.01 9.07 -24.90
C ALA A 40 17.52 9.20 -24.64
N VAL A 41 16.70 9.15 -25.69
CA VAL A 41 15.23 9.14 -25.59
C VAL A 41 14.76 7.84 -24.95
N TYR A 42 15.33 6.69 -25.32
CA TYR A 42 15.04 5.40 -24.71
C TYR A 42 15.29 5.42 -23.21
N GLN A 43 16.47 5.91 -22.79
CA GLN A 43 16.85 6.04 -21.38
C GLN A 43 15.86 6.90 -20.59
N ASP A 44 15.48 8.08 -21.12
CA ASP A 44 14.55 8.98 -20.43
C ASP A 44 13.14 8.36 -20.28
N ILE A 45 12.65 7.67 -21.32
CA ILE A 45 11.37 6.96 -21.23
C ILE A 45 11.44 5.85 -20.17
N VAL A 46 12.52 5.06 -20.15
CA VAL A 46 12.71 4.00 -19.15
C VAL A 46 12.76 4.56 -17.74
N ARG A 47 13.49 5.67 -17.52
CA ARG A 47 13.56 6.35 -16.23
C ARG A 47 12.16 6.73 -15.72
N GLN A 48 11.35 7.38 -16.55
CA GLN A 48 9.99 7.77 -16.20
C GLN A 48 9.10 6.56 -15.95
N ALA A 49 9.20 5.54 -16.80
CA ALA A 49 8.41 4.32 -16.68
C ALA A 49 8.77 3.51 -15.43
N TRP A 50 10.04 3.47 -15.04
CA TRP A 50 10.47 2.78 -13.83
C TRP A 50 9.94 3.47 -12.57
N ILE A 51 9.99 4.82 -12.51
CA ILE A 51 9.40 5.60 -11.42
C ILE A 51 7.89 5.37 -11.34
N TYR A 52 7.19 5.41 -12.47
CA TYR A 52 5.76 5.13 -12.55
C TYR A 52 5.42 3.71 -12.06
N ALA A 53 6.21 2.72 -12.47
CA ALA A 53 6.00 1.32 -12.15
C ALA A 53 6.30 0.96 -10.71
N TYR A 54 7.22 1.66 -10.05
CA TYR A 54 7.77 1.25 -8.76
C TYR A 54 6.71 0.90 -7.69
N PRO A 55 5.70 1.74 -7.39
CA PRO A 55 4.67 1.38 -6.43
C PRO A 55 3.84 0.16 -6.87
N MET A 56 3.57 0.01 -8.15
CA MET A 56 2.84 -1.13 -8.71
C MET A 56 3.64 -2.43 -8.58
N LEU A 57 4.95 -2.38 -8.80
CA LEU A 57 5.86 -3.52 -8.64
C LEU A 57 5.98 -3.96 -7.19
N MET A 58 6.08 -3.02 -6.25
CA MET A 58 6.10 -3.32 -4.82
C MET A 58 4.76 -3.90 -4.34
N HIS A 59 3.66 -3.43 -4.92
CA HIS A 59 2.33 -3.99 -4.69
C HIS A 59 2.21 -5.43 -5.25
N TYR A 60 2.73 -5.65 -6.46
CA TYR A 60 2.80 -6.98 -7.05
C TYR A 60 3.66 -7.94 -6.21
N GLN A 61 4.81 -7.51 -5.72
CA GLN A 61 5.64 -8.28 -4.80
C GLN A 61 4.83 -8.76 -3.59
N THR A 62 4.08 -7.84 -2.97
CA THR A 62 3.24 -8.17 -1.81
C THR A 62 2.12 -9.13 -2.19
N MET A 63 1.44 -8.89 -3.31
CA MET A 63 0.41 -9.79 -3.84
C MET A 63 0.97 -11.18 -4.13
N HIS A 64 2.15 -11.26 -4.76
CA HIS A 64 2.80 -12.54 -5.08
C HIS A 64 3.03 -13.36 -3.81
N LYS A 65 3.66 -12.78 -2.79
CA LYS A 65 3.90 -13.45 -1.52
C LYS A 65 2.62 -13.84 -0.77
N GLN A 66 1.60 -12.99 -0.80
CA GLN A 66 0.41 -13.17 0.02
C GLN A 66 -0.72 -13.95 -0.66
N ALA A 67 -0.89 -13.83 -1.98
CA ALA A 67 -2.01 -14.42 -2.67
C ALA A 67 -1.65 -15.44 -3.75
N LEU A 68 -0.43 -15.45 -4.27
CA LEU A 68 -0.06 -16.25 -5.44
C LEU A 68 0.90 -17.39 -5.10
N ASP A 69 1.90 -17.14 -4.26
CA ASP A 69 2.89 -18.15 -3.87
C ASP A 69 2.45 -18.88 -2.60
N ALA A 70 1.86 -20.06 -2.77
CA ALA A 70 1.40 -20.91 -1.66
C ALA A 70 2.55 -21.44 -0.77
N ALA A 71 3.81 -21.34 -1.21
CA ALA A 71 4.98 -21.71 -0.40
C ALA A 71 5.47 -20.53 0.47
N SER A 72 4.99 -19.34 0.24
CA SER A 72 5.35 -18.15 1.02
C SER A 72 4.83 -18.24 2.47
N PRO A 73 5.64 -17.92 3.49
CA PRO A 73 5.16 -17.83 4.87
C PRO A 73 4.11 -16.72 5.07
N GLU A 74 4.05 -15.77 4.15
CA GLU A 74 3.06 -14.68 4.16
C GLU A 74 1.74 -15.06 3.46
N TYR A 75 1.61 -16.26 2.87
CA TYR A 75 0.44 -16.67 2.10
C TYR A 75 -0.86 -16.59 2.92
N VAL A 76 -1.86 -15.86 2.41
CA VAL A 76 -3.14 -15.64 3.09
C VAL A 76 -4.23 -16.66 2.69
N GLY A 77 -4.00 -17.48 1.68
CA GLY A 77 -4.99 -18.46 1.20
C GLY A 77 -5.56 -18.13 -0.20
N GLY A 78 -4.98 -17.16 -0.92
CA GLY A 78 -5.44 -16.72 -2.24
C GLY A 78 -6.36 -15.50 -2.20
N PHE A 79 -7.16 -15.32 -3.25
CA PHE A 79 -8.11 -14.21 -3.34
C PHE A 79 -9.37 -14.46 -2.51
N GLY A 80 -9.92 -13.41 -1.92
CA GLY A 80 -11.17 -13.45 -1.15
C GLY A 80 -11.04 -13.99 0.28
N VAL A 81 -9.83 -14.24 0.75
CA VAL A 81 -9.54 -14.81 2.08
C VAL A 81 -8.84 -13.77 2.94
N PHE A 82 -9.34 -13.54 4.17
CA PHE A 82 -8.63 -12.75 5.17
C PHE A 82 -7.57 -13.59 5.88
N ARG A 83 -6.37 -13.01 6.03
CA ARG A 83 -5.39 -13.38 7.04
C ARG A 83 -5.33 -12.29 8.09
N HIS A 84 -5.53 -12.66 9.34
CA HIS A 84 -5.45 -11.76 10.48
C HIS A 84 -4.09 -11.91 11.18
N TYR A 85 -3.40 -10.81 11.36
CA TYR A 85 -2.25 -10.71 12.24
C TYR A 85 -2.77 -10.26 13.60
N SER A 86 -2.75 -11.18 14.55
CA SER A 86 -3.31 -11.01 15.88
C SER A 86 -2.25 -11.09 16.98
N GLU A 87 -1.01 -10.78 16.61
CA GLU A 87 0.12 -10.66 17.51
C GLU A 87 0.80 -9.31 17.31
N LEU A 88 1.37 -8.78 18.38
CA LEU A 88 2.17 -7.58 18.29
C LEU A 88 3.49 -7.87 17.60
N PHE A 89 3.92 -6.97 16.74
CA PHE A 89 5.26 -7.03 16.19
C PHE A 89 6.29 -6.81 17.29
N THR A 90 7.37 -7.57 17.21
CA THR A 90 8.52 -7.49 18.11
C THR A 90 9.80 -7.29 17.28
N PRO A 91 10.95 -7.01 17.88
CA PRO A 91 12.23 -6.95 17.18
C PRO A 91 12.63 -8.25 16.44
N LYS A 92 11.93 -9.35 16.69
CA LYS A 92 12.12 -10.64 15.98
C LYS A 92 11.45 -10.67 14.61
N ASN A 93 10.45 -9.83 14.37
CA ASN A 93 9.74 -9.72 13.11
C ASN A 93 10.49 -8.77 12.19
N ARG A 94 11.33 -9.31 11.30
CA ARG A 94 12.18 -8.53 10.39
C ARG A 94 11.72 -8.51 8.93
N ASP A 95 10.61 -9.13 8.65
CA ASP A 95 9.96 -9.22 7.34
C ASP A 95 9.19 -7.95 6.96
N ILE A 96 8.80 -7.14 7.95
CA ILE A 96 8.08 -5.88 7.76
C ILE A 96 8.94 -4.71 8.22
N VAL A 97 9.12 -3.73 7.35
CA VAL A 97 9.83 -2.48 7.63
C VAL A 97 8.88 -1.48 8.31
N THR A 98 9.34 -0.84 9.39
CA THR A 98 8.52 0.08 10.21
C THR A 98 7.20 -0.55 10.69
N PRO A 99 7.25 -1.74 11.35
CA PRO A 99 6.04 -2.44 11.78
C PRO A 99 5.22 -1.59 12.76
N ASN A 100 3.89 -1.70 12.65
CA ASN A 100 2.95 -0.92 13.46
C ASN A 100 2.43 -1.77 14.63
N ASN A 101 2.62 -1.31 15.86
CA ASN A 101 2.13 -1.96 17.07
C ASN A 101 0.81 -1.36 17.61
N ASP A 102 0.25 -0.35 16.95
CA ASP A 102 -1.00 0.30 17.39
C ASP A 102 -2.24 -0.45 16.94
N THR A 103 -2.14 -1.10 15.77
CA THR A 103 -3.28 -1.68 15.06
C THR A 103 -2.90 -2.99 14.39
N PRO A 104 -3.23 -4.15 14.96
CA PRO A 104 -3.13 -5.44 14.26
C PRO A 104 -3.81 -5.45 12.90
N TYR A 105 -3.21 -6.12 11.93
CA TYR A 105 -3.60 -6.09 10.53
C TYR A 105 -4.50 -7.25 10.11
N SER A 106 -5.36 -6.98 9.11
CA SER A 106 -6.14 -7.99 8.39
C SER A 106 -5.94 -7.79 6.89
N TRP A 107 -5.33 -8.75 6.20
CA TRP A 107 -4.99 -8.66 4.78
C TRP A 107 -5.91 -9.54 3.94
N ALA A 108 -6.40 -9.01 2.83
CA ALA A 108 -7.09 -9.80 1.81
C ALA A 108 -6.86 -9.21 0.42
N TRP A 109 -6.84 -10.08 -0.58
CA TRP A 109 -6.74 -9.73 -1.99
C TRP A 109 -8.04 -10.07 -2.70
N LEU A 110 -8.48 -9.23 -3.62
CA LEU A 110 -9.72 -9.39 -4.36
C LEU A 110 -9.46 -9.48 -5.86
N ASP A 111 -10.00 -10.51 -6.49
CA ASP A 111 -10.14 -10.59 -7.94
C ASP A 111 -11.57 -10.14 -8.29
N LEU A 112 -11.68 -8.97 -8.91
CA LEU A 112 -12.93 -8.32 -9.27
C LEU A 112 -13.35 -8.60 -10.74
N ARG A 113 -12.66 -9.51 -11.41
CA ARG A 113 -12.91 -9.80 -12.84
C ARG A 113 -14.22 -10.52 -13.09
N ALA A 114 -14.58 -11.47 -12.22
CA ALA A 114 -15.81 -12.22 -12.35
C ALA A 114 -17.01 -11.50 -11.76
N GLU A 115 -16.86 -11.01 -10.54
CA GLU A 115 -17.93 -10.38 -9.78
C GLU A 115 -17.38 -9.47 -8.66
N PRO A 116 -18.23 -8.61 -8.10
CA PRO A 116 -17.93 -7.86 -6.87
C PRO A 116 -17.80 -8.75 -5.63
N TRP A 117 -17.17 -8.17 -4.61
CA TRP A 117 -17.09 -8.76 -3.28
C TRP A 117 -17.81 -7.88 -2.25
N VAL A 118 -18.45 -8.52 -1.27
CA VAL A 118 -19.08 -7.84 -0.14
C VAL A 118 -18.18 -7.97 1.08
N LEU A 119 -17.70 -6.82 1.57
CA LEU A 119 -17.05 -6.70 2.86
C LEU A 119 -18.12 -6.47 3.92
N SER A 120 -18.26 -7.41 4.86
CA SER A 120 -19.12 -7.27 6.02
C SER A 120 -18.29 -6.99 7.27
N VAL A 121 -18.66 -5.97 8.03
CA VAL A 121 -18.03 -5.59 9.29
C VAL A 121 -19.07 -5.60 10.43
N PRO A 122 -18.70 -6.02 11.65
CA PRO A 122 -19.56 -5.93 12.82
C PRO A 122 -19.64 -4.50 13.34
N ALA A 123 -20.55 -4.24 14.29
CA ALA A 123 -20.51 -3.03 15.10
C ALA A 123 -19.31 -3.08 16.06
N VAL A 124 -18.74 -1.91 16.33
CA VAL A 124 -17.63 -1.74 17.27
C VAL A 124 -18.02 -0.76 18.39
N SER A 125 -17.37 -0.90 19.56
CA SER A 125 -17.56 0.04 20.68
C SER A 125 -17.08 1.45 20.35
N ASP A 126 -17.55 2.45 21.08
CA ASP A 126 -17.26 3.87 20.84
C ASP A 126 -15.76 4.21 20.97
N ASP A 127 -15.03 3.43 21.72
CA ASP A 127 -13.57 3.61 21.95
C ASP A 127 -12.70 2.76 21.00
N ARG A 128 -13.31 1.88 20.17
CA ARG A 128 -12.57 1.01 19.25
C ARG A 128 -12.38 1.68 17.89
N TYR A 129 -11.14 1.99 17.55
CA TYR A 129 -10.75 2.34 16.19
C TYR A 129 -10.68 1.10 15.31
N TYR A 130 -11.23 1.16 14.11
CA TYR A 130 -10.93 0.22 13.03
C TYR A 130 -11.06 0.90 11.67
N VAL A 131 -10.36 0.36 10.69
CA VAL A 131 -10.46 0.77 9.29
C VAL A 131 -10.08 -0.38 8.35
N HIS A 132 -10.79 -0.51 7.25
CA HIS A 132 -10.40 -1.29 6.08
C HIS A 132 -10.09 -0.31 4.95
N GLN A 133 -8.82 -0.15 4.65
CA GLN A 133 -8.30 0.62 3.53
C GLN A 133 -8.41 -0.24 2.27
N LEU A 134 -9.00 0.31 1.20
CA LEU A 134 -9.14 -0.35 -0.08
C LEU A 134 -8.11 0.25 -1.05
N VAL A 135 -7.25 -0.61 -1.59
CA VAL A 135 -6.10 -0.21 -2.42
C VAL A 135 -6.19 -0.88 -3.77
N ASP A 136 -6.04 -0.11 -4.86
CA ASP A 136 -6.01 -0.62 -6.23
C ASP A 136 -4.60 -1.04 -6.66
N GLN A 137 -4.45 -1.60 -7.87
CA GLN A 137 -3.16 -2.05 -8.41
C GLN A 137 -2.15 -0.92 -8.64
N TYR A 138 -2.62 0.31 -8.76
CA TYR A 138 -1.76 1.48 -8.80
C TYR A 138 -1.25 1.91 -7.42
N THR A 139 -1.75 1.30 -6.34
CA THR A 139 -1.58 1.72 -4.94
C THR A 139 -2.34 2.98 -4.55
N PHE A 140 -3.36 3.39 -5.31
CA PHE A 140 -4.26 4.43 -4.85
C PHE A 140 -5.25 3.89 -3.82
N ASN A 141 -5.55 4.70 -2.82
CA ASN A 141 -6.62 4.43 -1.85
C ASN A 141 -7.96 4.82 -2.48
N PHE A 142 -8.75 3.85 -2.93
CA PHE A 142 -10.03 4.16 -3.60
C PHE A 142 -11.23 4.19 -2.66
N GLY A 143 -11.05 3.79 -1.40
CA GLY A 143 -12.11 3.85 -0.40
C GLY A 143 -11.66 3.35 0.97
N TYR A 144 -12.51 3.62 1.93
CA TYR A 144 -12.34 3.21 3.32
C TYR A 144 -13.67 2.71 3.90
N VAL A 145 -13.59 1.69 4.74
CA VAL A 145 -14.69 1.22 5.60
C VAL A 145 -14.17 1.22 7.03
N GLY A 146 -14.69 2.09 7.87
CA GLY A 146 -14.18 2.23 9.24
C GLY A 146 -14.75 3.43 9.95
N VAL A 147 -14.28 3.66 11.16
CA VAL A 147 -14.81 4.65 12.11
C VAL A 147 -14.96 6.03 11.48
N LEU A 148 -13.94 6.50 10.77
CA LEU A 148 -13.92 7.86 10.22
C LEU A 148 -14.71 8.02 8.92
N SER A 149 -14.88 6.94 8.18
CA SER A 149 -15.50 6.97 6.84
C SER A 149 -16.94 6.48 6.82
N THR A 150 -17.27 5.43 7.58
CA THR A 150 -18.59 4.76 7.56
C THR A 150 -19.23 4.58 8.92
N GLY A 151 -18.55 4.99 9.98
CA GLY A 151 -19.03 4.88 11.37
C GLY A 151 -18.72 3.54 12.02
N ARG A 152 -19.32 3.33 13.20
CA ARG A 152 -19.06 2.20 14.08
C ARG A 152 -20.10 1.07 13.99
N GLU A 153 -21.15 1.28 13.23
CA GLU A 153 -22.23 0.30 13.09
C GLU A 153 -21.86 -0.84 12.14
N ALA A 154 -22.44 -2.01 12.39
CA ALA A 154 -22.36 -3.15 11.48
C ALA A 154 -22.85 -2.78 10.07
N GLY A 155 -22.21 -3.32 9.05
CA GLY A 155 -22.61 -3.02 7.67
C GLY A 155 -21.99 -3.92 6.63
N ASN A 156 -22.63 -3.91 5.45
CA ASN A 156 -22.14 -4.57 4.25
C ASN A 156 -21.76 -3.52 3.21
N TYR A 157 -20.59 -3.68 2.61
CA TYR A 157 -20.00 -2.75 1.64
C TYR A 157 -19.64 -3.51 0.38
N LEU A 158 -20.14 -3.04 -0.77
CA LEU A 158 -19.94 -3.70 -2.05
C LEU A 158 -18.69 -3.13 -2.74
N ILE A 159 -17.66 -3.97 -2.91
CA ILE A 159 -16.43 -3.62 -3.62
C ILE A 159 -16.54 -4.10 -5.06
N VAL A 160 -16.54 -3.18 -6.02
CA VAL A 160 -16.78 -3.47 -7.42
C VAL A 160 -15.55 -3.16 -8.28
N GLY A 161 -15.36 -3.93 -9.35
CA GLY A 161 -14.36 -3.65 -10.38
C GLY A 161 -14.73 -2.44 -11.27
N PRO A 162 -13.80 -1.96 -12.10
CA PRO A 162 -13.97 -0.73 -12.90
C PRO A 162 -15.15 -0.81 -13.88
N HIS A 163 -15.44 -1.98 -14.41
CA HIS A 163 -16.44 -2.18 -15.46
C HIS A 163 -17.79 -2.72 -14.95
N TRP A 164 -17.95 -2.92 -13.65
CA TRP A 164 -19.18 -3.44 -13.09
C TRP A 164 -20.36 -2.47 -13.30
N LYS A 165 -21.48 -3.01 -13.81
CA LYS A 165 -22.71 -2.28 -14.13
C LYS A 165 -23.98 -2.92 -13.53
N GLY A 166 -23.79 -3.91 -12.61
CA GLY A 166 -24.90 -4.59 -11.99
C GLY A 166 -25.68 -3.71 -11.00
N GLU A 167 -26.79 -4.23 -10.52
CA GLU A 167 -27.60 -3.59 -9.50
C GLU A 167 -27.06 -3.86 -8.10
N THR A 168 -27.19 -2.86 -7.21
CA THR A 168 -26.79 -2.99 -5.82
C THR A 168 -27.86 -3.73 -5.05
N PRO A 169 -27.56 -4.89 -4.41
CA PRO A 169 -28.54 -5.62 -3.62
C PRO A 169 -29.01 -4.83 -2.39
N PRO A 170 -30.20 -5.15 -1.87
CA PRO A 170 -30.65 -4.62 -0.58
C PRO A 170 -29.67 -4.95 0.56
N GLY A 171 -29.54 -4.04 1.53
CA GLY A 171 -28.67 -4.21 2.69
C GLY A 171 -27.19 -3.82 2.46
N ILE A 172 -26.81 -3.36 1.28
CA ILE A 172 -25.52 -2.74 1.00
C ILE A 172 -25.58 -1.25 1.42
N ARG A 173 -24.68 -0.84 2.31
CA ARG A 173 -24.60 0.55 2.80
C ARG A 173 -23.93 1.48 1.79
N GLN A 174 -22.91 0.97 1.08
CA GLN A 174 -22.13 1.76 0.11
C GLN A 174 -21.51 0.85 -0.95
N VAL A 175 -21.38 1.39 -2.17
CA VAL A 175 -20.62 0.78 -3.27
C VAL A 175 -19.29 1.50 -3.41
N LEU A 176 -18.19 0.73 -3.36
CA LEU A 176 -16.82 1.22 -3.45
C LEU A 176 -16.20 0.68 -4.73
N ARG A 177 -15.86 1.56 -5.66
CA ARG A 177 -15.39 1.18 -7.00
C ARG A 177 -13.88 1.26 -7.10
N SER A 178 -13.24 0.12 -7.37
CA SER A 178 -11.82 0.06 -7.72
C SER A 178 -11.58 0.59 -9.13
N GLY A 179 -10.47 1.31 -9.32
CA GLY A 179 -9.96 1.67 -10.64
C GLY A 179 -9.35 0.52 -11.41
N THR A 180 -9.11 -0.63 -10.76
CA THR A 180 -8.46 -1.81 -11.34
C THR A 180 -9.23 -3.08 -11.04
N GLN A 181 -8.94 -4.15 -11.81
CA GLN A 181 -9.64 -5.44 -11.68
C GLN A 181 -9.14 -6.30 -10.50
N ILE A 182 -7.95 -6.00 -9.99
CA ILE A 182 -7.41 -6.60 -8.78
C ILE A 182 -7.32 -5.50 -7.73
N ALA A 183 -7.65 -5.81 -6.49
CA ALA A 183 -7.61 -4.87 -5.38
C ALA A 183 -7.17 -5.55 -4.08
N MET A 184 -6.83 -4.76 -3.09
CA MET A 184 -6.47 -5.22 -1.75
C MET A 184 -7.36 -4.56 -0.70
N VAL A 185 -7.70 -5.33 0.33
CA VAL A 185 -8.31 -4.84 1.57
C VAL A 185 -7.27 -4.95 2.68
N LEU A 186 -6.92 -3.82 3.28
CA LEU A 186 -6.01 -3.76 4.42
C LEU A 186 -6.75 -3.25 5.66
N GLY A 187 -7.15 -4.19 6.50
CA GLY A 187 -7.78 -3.90 7.79
C GLY A 187 -6.74 -3.53 8.85
N ARG A 188 -7.10 -2.54 9.67
CA ARG A 188 -6.38 -2.15 10.89
C ARG A 188 -7.38 -2.06 12.02
N THR A 189 -7.16 -2.81 13.10
CA THR A 189 -8.01 -2.81 14.28
C THR A 189 -7.23 -2.24 15.46
N GLY A 190 -7.71 -1.17 16.06
CA GLY A 190 -7.03 -0.49 17.15
C GLY A 190 -6.85 -1.41 18.36
N LEU A 191 -5.66 -1.38 18.95
CA LEU A 191 -5.28 -2.12 20.15
C LEU A 191 -5.11 -1.12 21.30
N HIS A 192 -5.75 -1.37 22.44
CA HIS A 192 -5.64 -0.50 23.61
C HIS A 192 -4.42 -0.84 24.48
N SER A 193 -4.16 -2.14 24.65
CA SER A 193 -3.02 -2.68 25.40
C SER A 193 -2.76 -4.12 24.95
N ALA A 194 -1.70 -4.76 25.45
CA ALA A 194 -1.44 -6.17 25.18
C ALA A 194 -2.59 -7.10 25.64
N ASP A 195 -3.24 -6.76 26.75
CA ASP A 195 -4.37 -7.53 27.32
C ASP A 195 -5.64 -7.44 26.46
N ASP A 196 -5.72 -6.47 25.55
CA ASP A 196 -6.83 -6.28 24.62
C ASP A 196 -6.77 -7.17 23.36
N LEU A 197 -5.65 -7.86 23.14
CA LEU A 197 -5.50 -8.76 21.98
C LEU A 197 -6.62 -9.78 21.79
N PRO A 198 -7.19 -10.41 22.84
CA PRO A 198 -8.32 -11.33 22.67
C PRO A 198 -9.55 -10.65 22.03
N ALA A 199 -9.88 -9.43 22.46
CA ALA A 199 -11.00 -8.67 21.91
C ALA A 199 -10.76 -8.26 20.44
N VAL A 200 -9.51 -7.89 20.11
CA VAL A 200 -9.12 -7.61 18.71
C VAL A 200 -9.27 -8.86 17.85
N ARG A 201 -8.84 -10.04 18.33
CA ARG A 201 -8.99 -11.32 17.61
C ARG A 201 -10.44 -11.66 17.36
N GLU A 202 -11.29 -11.51 18.37
CA GLU A 202 -12.73 -11.75 18.25
C GLU A 202 -13.36 -10.83 17.20
N LEU A 203 -12.98 -9.56 17.19
CA LEU A 203 -13.46 -8.59 16.19
C LEU A 203 -12.96 -8.95 14.79
N GLN A 204 -11.68 -9.27 14.63
CA GLN A 204 -11.10 -9.68 13.34
C GLN A 204 -11.79 -10.91 12.77
N GLN A 205 -12.15 -11.89 13.62
CA GLN A 205 -12.87 -13.09 13.20
C GLN A 205 -14.30 -12.81 12.68
N GLN A 206 -14.83 -11.63 12.89
CA GLN A 206 -16.15 -11.22 12.39
C GLN A 206 -16.08 -10.49 11.04
N TYR A 207 -14.90 -10.05 10.60
CA TYR A 207 -14.73 -9.52 9.25
C TYR A 207 -14.95 -10.63 8.22
N ARG A 208 -15.80 -10.38 7.22
CA ARG A 208 -16.12 -11.35 6.17
C ARG A 208 -15.95 -10.74 4.79
N LEU A 209 -15.43 -11.53 3.90
CA LEU A 209 -15.48 -11.28 2.46
C LEU A 209 -16.28 -12.39 1.80
N ARG A 210 -17.30 -12.02 1.06
CA ARG A 210 -18.13 -12.96 0.31
C ARG A 210 -18.34 -12.45 -1.11
N PRO A 211 -18.31 -13.32 -2.13
CA PRO A 211 -18.64 -12.93 -3.49
C PRO A 211 -20.12 -12.51 -3.56
N LEU A 212 -20.42 -11.62 -4.51
CA LEU A 212 -21.75 -11.02 -4.60
C LEU A 212 -22.89 -12.06 -4.78
N HIS A 213 -22.62 -13.11 -5.57
CA HIS A 213 -23.64 -14.14 -5.82
C HIS A 213 -24.16 -14.82 -4.54
N GLU A 214 -23.29 -15.01 -3.53
CA GLU A 214 -23.72 -15.59 -2.24
C GLU A 214 -24.68 -14.67 -1.48
N ILE A 215 -24.47 -13.37 -1.56
CA ILE A 215 -25.32 -12.36 -0.92
C ILE A 215 -26.65 -12.21 -1.66
N ALA A 216 -26.58 -12.24 -2.99
CA ALA A 216 -27.75 -12.10 -3.85
C ALA A 216 -28.59 -13.40 -3.96
N GLY A 217 -28.10 -14.53 -3.42
CA GLY A 217 -28.76 -15.83 -3.57
C GLY A 217 -28.84 -16.30 -5.01
N SER A 218 -27.87 -15.91 -5.85
CA SER A 218 -27.80 -16.29 -7.26
C SER A 218 -26.72 -17.35 -7.51
N SER A 219 -26.68 -17.91 -8.71
CA SER A 219 -25.59 -18.80 -9.10
C SER A 219 -24.29 -18.01 -9.31
N ALA A 220 -23.15 -18.65 -8.98
CA ALA A 220 -21.84 -18.08 -9.26
C ALA A 220 -21.67 -17.79 -10.76
N PRO A 221 -21.09 -16.63 -11.14
CA PRO A 221 -20.74 -16.37 -12.53
C PRO A 221 -19.64 -17.32 -13.01
N ALA A 222 -19.43 -17.39 -14.33
CA ALA A 222 -18.31 -18.12 -14.87
C ALA A 222 -16.97 -17.58 -14.32
N ALA A 223 -16.07 -18.50 -13.97
CA ALA A 223 -14.73 -18.11 -13.51
C ALA A 223 -14.02 -17.29 -14.61
N PRO A 224 -13.26 -16.27 -14.23
CA PRO A 224 -12.48 -15.50 -15.19
C PRO A 224 -11.36 -16.37 -15.78
N PRO A 225 -10.81 -16.02 -16.95
CA PRO A 225 -9.67 -16.73 -17.51
C PRO A 225 -8.53 -16.83 -16.51
N ALA A 226 -7.92 -18.02 -16.42
CA ALA A 226 -6.76 -18.23 -15.55
C ALA A 226 -5.60 -17.32 -15.97
N VAL A 227 -4.88 -16.79 -15.00
CA VAL A 227 -3.70 -15.94 -15.21
C VAL A 227 -2.45 -16.73 -14.86
N GLN A 228 -1.50 -16.76 -15.78
CA GLN A 228 -0.15 -17.24 -15.48
C GLN A 228 0.65 -16.08 -14.89
N TRP A 229 0.64 -15.97 -13.57
CA TRP A 229 1.37 -14.92 -12.87
C TRP A 229 2.87 -15.11 -13.00
N LEU A 230 3.60 -14.03 -13.27
CA LEU A 230 5.05 -14.05 -13.31
C LEU A 230 5.60 -14.25 -11.89
N PRO A 231 6.59 -15.13 -11.71
CA PRO A 231 7.26 -15.28 -10.43
C PRO A 231 8.03 -14.00 -10.08
N TRP A 232 8.09 -13.67 -8.79
CA TRP A 232 8.80 -12.48 -8.31
C TRP A 232 10.14 -12.84 -7.68
N GLU A 233 11.21 -12.16 -8.12
CA GLU A 233 12.56 -12.36 -7.63
C GLU A 233 13.39 -11.08 -7.64
N LEU A 234 13.89 -10.64 -6.49
CA LEU A 234 14.79 -9.50 -6.38
C LEU A 234 16.26 -9.95 -6.54
N PRO A 235 17.14 -9.10 -7.11
CA PRO A 235 16.89 -7.74 -7.65
C PRO A 235 16.42 -7.71 -9.11
N ARG A 236 16.26 -8.88 -9.76
CA ARG A 236 15.93 -9.00 -11.20
C ARG A 236 14.71 -8.18 -11.58
N ASP A 237 13.64 -8.27 -10.81
CA ASP A 237 12.33 -7.75 -11.17
C ASP A 237 12.11 -6.27 -10.85
N LEU A 238 13.03 -5.65 -10.11
CA LEU A 238 13.22 -4.20 -10.08
C LEU A 238 14.28 -3.69 -11.08
N GLY A 239 15.06 -4.60 -11.67
CA GLY A 239 15.97 -4.35 -12.78
C GLY A 239 15.30 -4.50 -14.13
N ALA A 240 15.96 -5.17 -15.07
CA ALA A 240 15.46 -5.40 -16.44
C ALA A 240 14.13 -6.19 -16.51
N GLY A 241 13.78 -6.92 -15.46
CA GLY A 241 12.51 -7.63 -15.33
C GLY A 241 11.30 -6.75 -15.05
N PHE A 242 11.47 -5.43 -14.79
CA PHE A 242 10.34 -4.58 -14.42
C PHE A 242 9.31 -4.43 -15.55
N ILE A 243 9.75 -4.40 -16.81
CA ILE A 243 8.85 -4.21 -17.96
C ILE A 243 7.88 -5.37 -18.13
N PRO A 244 8.30 -6.66 -18.15
CA PRO A 244 7.35 -7.77 -18.18
C PRO A 244 6.32 -7.75 -17.05
N HIS A 245 6.75 -7.46 -15.81
CA HIS A 245 5.85 -7.37 -14.68
C HIS A 245 4.86 -6.22 -14.81
N LEU A 246 5.35 -5.02 -15.19
CA LEU A 246 4.49 -3.87 -15.44
C LEU A 246 3.46 -4.16 -16.54
N ASN A 247 3.88 -4.78 -17.64
CA ASN A 247 2.98 -5.17 -18.73
C ASN A 247 1.88 -6.14 -18.26
N GLN A 248 2.23 -7.10 -17.41
CA GLN A 248 1.24 -8.00 -16.82
C GLN A 248 0.28 -7.25 -15.89
N ILE A 249 0.77 -6.38 -15.01
CA ILE A 249 -0.07 -5.60 -14.11
C ILE A 249 -1.01 -4.67 -14.88
N LEU A 250 -0.52 -4.00 -15.91
CA LEU A 250 -1.31 -3.09 -16.74
C LEU A 250 -2.49 -3.79 -17.45
N ALA A 251 -2.42 -5.11 -17.67
CA ALA A 251 -3.53 -5.88 -18.22
C ALA A 251 -4.80 -5.87 -17.33
N PHE A 252 -4.64 -5.59 -16.06
CA PHE A 252 -5.75 -5.47 -15.08
C PHE A 252 -6.13 -4.02 -14.77
N CYS A 253 -5.50 -3.06 -15.43
CA CYS A 253 -5.60 -1.64 -15.13
C CYS A 253 -6.18 -0.90 -16.35
N PRO A 254 -7.47 -0.55 -16.35
CA PRO A 254 -8.01 0.36 -17.35
C PRO A 254 -7.22 1.66 -17.40
N VAL A 255 -6.99 2.16 -18.60
CA VAL A 255 -6.21 3.38 -18.81
C VAL A 255 -7.02 4.59 -18.34
N ASP A 256 -6.43 5.36 -17.43
CA ASP A 256 -6.99 6.65 -17.04
C ASP A 256 -6.77 7.68 -18.17
N PRO A 257 -7.78 8.51 -18.49
CA PRO A 257 -7.64 9.54 -19.53
C PRO A 257 -6.43 10.47 -19.34
N SER A 258 -6.03 10.74 -18.11
CA SER A 258 -4.87 11.59 -17.80
C SER A 258 -3.50 10.91 -18.08
N GLU A 259 -3.47 9.61 -18.32
CA GLU A 259 -2.25 8.83 -18.55
C GLU A 259 -2.10 8.34 -20.01
N VAL A 260 -3.03 8.67 -20.88
CA VAL A 260 -3.04 8.20 -22.27
C VAL A 260 -1.73 8.54 -23.00
N GLU A 261 -1.31 9.81 -22.97
CA GLU A 261 -0.08 10.26 -23.63
C GLU A 261 1.17 9.63 -22.99
N LEU A 262 1.17 9.49 -21.66
CA LEU A 262 2.28 8.87 -20.92
C LEU A 262 2.44 7.40 -21.33
N LEU A 263 1.36 6.64 -21.39
CA LEU A 263 1.39 5.23 -21.78
C LEU A 263 1.74 5.04 -23.26
N GLN A 264 1.31 5.95 -24.15
CA GLN A 264 1.78 5.99 -25.55
C GLN A 264 3.29 6.21 -25.63
N ARG A 265 3.83 7.11 -24.81
CA ARG A 265 5.28 7.29 -24.71
C ARG A 265 5.98 6.03 -24.22
N PHE A 266 5.45 5.36 -23.20
CA PHE A 266 6.01 4.11 -22.66
C PHE A 266 5.95 2.97 -23.67
N ALA A 267 4.96 2.92 -24.56
CA ALA A 267 4.88 1.92 -25.60
C ALA A 267 6.11 1.90 -26.50
N ARG A 268 6.79 3.05 -26.68
CA ARG A 268 8.03 3.17 -27.48
C ARG A 268 9.21 2.35 -26.94
N VAL A 269 9.15 1.93 -25.68
CA VAL A 269 10.16 1.05 -25.06
C VAL A 269 9.61 -0.35 -24.74
N GLY A 270 8.45 -0.71 -25.32
CA GLY A 270 7.85 -2.04 -25.17
C GLY A 270 6.96 -2.20 -23.94
N ILE A 271 6.50 -1.10 -23.35
CA ILE A 271 5.57 -1.12 -22.20
C ILE A 271 4.13 -0.94 -22.67
N GLY A 272 3.26 -1.85 -22.27
CA GLY A 272 1.83 -1.80 -22.55
C GLY A 272 1.09 -3.02 -21.99
N ALA A 273 -0.22 -2.86 -21.78
CA ALA A 273 -1.07 -3.88 -21.16
C ALA A 273 -0.96 -5.25 -21.86
N GLY A 274 -0.41 -6.23 -21.15
CA GLY A 274 -0.25 -7.60 -21.66
C GLY A 274 0.74 -7.78 -22.81
N LEU A 275 1.51 -6.72 -23.18
CA LEU A 275 2.52 -6.85 -24.24
C LEU A 275 3.67 -7.77 -23.81
N PRO A 276 4.12 -8.69 -24.69
CA PRO A 276 5.32 -9.46 -24.44
C PRO A 276 6.55 -8.55 -24.53
N PHE A 277 7.48 -8.72 -23.58
CA PHE A 277 8.77 -8.03 -23.62
C PHE A 277 9.90 -9.01 -23.27
N ASN A 278 10.91 -9.07 -24.15
CA ASN A 278 12.10 -9.88 -23.93
C ASN A 278 13.35 -9.01 -23.97
N PRO A 279 14.02 -8.75 -22.84
CA PRO A 279 15.22 -7.89 -22.81
C PRO A 279 16.40 -8.46 -23.63
N ALA A 280 16.40 -9.76 -23.95
CA ALA A 280 17.43 -10.37 -24.80
C ALA A 280 17.38 -9.89 -26.26
N THR A 281 16.21 -9.39 -26.72
CA THR A 281 16.06 -8.87 -28.10
C THR A 281 16.57 -7.45 -28.28
N LEU A 282 16.88 -6.74 -27.20
CA LEU A 282 17.43 -5.38 -27.25
C LEU A 282 18.83 -5.40 -27.87
N ASN A 283 19.15 -4.38 -28.68
CA ASN A 283 20.52 -4.15 -29.13
C ASN A 283 21.42 -3.64 -27.98
N PRO A 284 22.75 -3.62 -28.13
CA PRO A 284 23.66 -3.19 -27.07
C PRO A 284 23.39 -1.79 -26.53
N ALA A 285 23.07 -0.83 -27.42
CA ALA A 285 22.79 0.56 -27.02
C ALA A 285 21.47 0.65 -26.21
N GLN A 286 20.44 -0.06 -26.63
CA GLN A 286 19.17 -0.13 -25.89
C GLN A 286 19.33 -0.81 -24.52
N ARG A 287 20.13 -1.88 -24.42
CA ARG A 287 20.43 -2.52 -23.11
C ARG A 287 21.15 -1.56 -22.17
N GLN A 288 22.12 -0.81 -22.67
CA GLN A 288 22.81 0.20 -21.87
C GLN A 288 21.86 1.32 -21.43
N ALA A 289 21.03 1.83 -22.34
CA ALA A 289 20.03 2.87 -22.05
C ALA A 289 18.98 2.39 -21.04
N LEU A 290 18.52 1.11 -21.13
CA LEU A 290 17.63 0.49 -20.15
C LEU A 290 18.26 0.52 -18.74
N ALA A 291 19.49 0.03 -18.60
CA ALA A 291 20.20 0.00 -17.32
C ALA A 291 20.42 1.42 -16.75
N ALA A 292 20.82 2.36 -17.58
CA ALA A 292 21.05 3.74 -17.18
C ALA A 292 19.76 4.45 -16.76
N GLY A 293 18.65 4.22 -17.46
CA GLY A 293 17.34 4.79 -17.10
C GLY A 293 16.82 4.26 -15.77
N ILE A 294 16.96 2.95 -15.52
CA ILE A 294 16.61 2.35 -14.21
C ILE A 294 17.46 2.96 -13.10
N GLN A 295 18.77 3.02 -13.28
CA GLN A 295 19.69 3.58 -12.28
C GLN A 295 19.34 5.04 -11.95
N GLN A 296 19.08 5.86 -12.95
CA GLN A 296 18.68 7.25 -12.76
C GLN A 296 17.34 7.35 -12.01
N GLY A 297 16.35 6.50 -12.34
CA GLY A 297 15.08 6.43 -11.62
C GLY A 297 15.27 6.06 -10.14
N MET A 298 16.17 5.13 -9.83
CA MET A 298 16.50 4.74 -8.45
C MET A 298 17.15 5.91 -7.68
N GLU A 299 18.04 6.68 -8.33
CA GLU A 299 18.69 7.84 -7.72
C GLU A 299 17.68 8.95 -7.41
N GLU A 300 16.78 9.27 -8.35
CA GLU A 300 15.71 10.25 -8.15
C GLU A 300 14.75 9.83 -7.02
N LEU A 301 14.35 8.56 -6.99
CA LEU A 301 13.53 8.00 -5.92
C LEU A 301 14.22 8.14 -4.56
N LYS A 302 15.50 7.78 -4.46
CA LYS A 302 16.30 7.90 -3.24
C LYS A 302 16.41 9.37 -2.79
N ALA A 303 16.71 10.28 -3.72
CA ALA A 303 16.79 11.71 -3.43
C ALA A 303 15.45 12.26 -2.92
N ARG A 304 14.33 11.90 -3.57
CA ARG A 304 12.99 12.30 -3.11
C ARG A 304 12.67 11.73 -1.72
N GLY A 305 12.94 10.46 -1.50
CA GLY A 305 12.71 9.78 -0.21
C GLY A 305 13.46 10.43 0.96
N ALA A 306 14.67 10.94 0.72
CA ALA A 306 15.47 11.64 1.74
C ALA A 306 14.84 12.97 2.20
N THR A 307 13.98 13.59 1.39
CA THR A 307 13.30 14.85 1.71
C THR A 307 11.98 14.65 2.47
N LEU A 308 11.44 13.45 2.53
CA LEU A 308 10.15 13.18 3.16
C LEU A 308 10.23 13.35 4.69
N ARG A 309 9.32 14.15 5.23
CA ARG A 309 9.15 14.37 6.68
C ARG A 309 7.73 14.09 7.15
N SER A 310 6.77 14.10 6.22
CA SER A 310 5.35 13.88 6.45
C SER A 310 4.79 13.01 5.34
N SER A 311 3.72 12.28 5.64
CA SER A 311 2.95 11.52 4.66
C SER A 311 1.87 12.36 3.97
N ALA A 312 1.70 13.63 4.34
CA ALA A 312 0.75 14.51 3.68
C ALA A 312 1.02 14.58 2.17
N GLY A 313 -0.01 14.33 1.36
CA GLY A 313 0.09 14.35 -0.10
C GLY A 313 0.87 13.17 -0.72
N LEU A 314 1.23 12.13 0.07
CA LEU A 314 1.94 10.95 -0.44
C LEU A 314 1.03 9.76 -0.71
N PHE A 315 -0.16 9.73 -0.12
CA PHE A 315 -1.15 8.67 -0.24
C PHE A 315 -2.54 9.26 -0.42
N GLY A 316 -3.36 8.63 -1.22
CA GLY A 316 -4.71 9.12 -1.48
C GLY A 316 -5.35 8.49 -2.70
N THR A 317 -6.46 9.07 -3.13
CA THR A 317 -7.10 8.73 -4.40
C THR A 317 -6.24 9.18 -5.58
N ARG A 318 -6.50 8.65 -6.79
CA ARG A 318 -5.84 9.12 -8.01
C ARG A 318 -5.97 10.65 -8.18
N ALA A 319 -7.16 11.19 -7.94
CA ALA A 319 -7.42 12.63 -8.05
C ALA A 319 -6.57 13.45 -7.05
N ALA A 320 -6.43 12.98 -5.80
CA ALA A 320 -5.64 13.66 -4.78
C ALA A 320 -4.13 13.62 -5.05
N MET A 321 -3.66 12.59 -5.76
CA MET A 321 -2.23 12.41 -6.06
C MET A 321 -1.74 13.15 -7.30
N HIS A 322 -2.63 13.74 -8.10
CA HIS A 322 -2.32 14.61 -9.25
C HIS A 322 -1.23 14.07 -10.20
N ASN A 323 -1.13 12.74 -10.38
CA ASN A 323 -0.08 12.08 -11.19
C ASN A 323 1.37 12.38 -10.75
N ASP A 324 1.60 12.70 -9.46
CA ASP A 324 2.95 12.83 -8.90
C ASP A 324 3.58 11.45 -8.69
N TYR A 325 4.08 10.86 -9.78
CA TYR A 325 4.63 9.51 -9.78
C TYR A 325 5.89 9.37 -8.91
N LEU A 326 6.73 10.40 -8.86
CA LEU A 326 7.96 10.35 -8.07
C LEU A 326 7.66 10.35 -6.57
N SER A 327 6.72 11.18 -6.11
CA SER A 327 6.30 11.17 -4.70
C SER A 327 5.61 9.86 -4.33
N ARG A 328 4.79 9.28 -5.21
CA ARG A 328 4.19 7.96 -5.01
C ARG A 328 5.23 6.85 -4.92
N ALA A 329 6.24 6.86 -5.80
CA ALA A 329 7.34 5.90 -5.75
C ALA A 329 8.14 6.03 -4.43
N ALA A 330 8.47 7.26 -4.03
CA ALA A 330 9.18 7.53 -2.78
C ALA A 330 8.34 7.16 -1.54
N ALA A 331 7.04 7.36 -1.58
CA ALA A 331 6.11 6.92 -0.54
C ALA A 331 6.11 5.38 -0.41
N ALA A 332 5.99 4.66 -1.53
CA ALA A 332 6.03 3.20 -1.54
C ALA A 332 7.37 2.64 -1.02
N ALA A 333 8.49 3.29 -1.35
CA ALA A 333 9.82 2.93 -0.85
C ALA A 333 10.00 3.21 0.64
N SER A 334 9.31 4.23 1.17
CA SER A 334 9.42 4.64 2.57
C SER A 334 8.48 3.86 3.50
N GLY A 335 7.34 3.42 2.99
CA GLY A 335 6.33 2.66 3.72
C GLY A 335 5.07 2.54 2.87
N ILE A 336 4.94 1.46 2.08
CA ILE A 336 3.80 1.20 1.21
C ILE A 336 2.49 1.10 2.02
N TYR A 337 1.36 1.44 1.40
CA TYR A 337 0.01 1.39 1.97
C TYR A 337 -0.25 2.38 3.12
N GLY A 338 0.39 3.55 3.08
CA GLY A 338 0.01 4.63 3.98
C GLY A 338 -1.45 5.07 3.75
N ASN A 339 -2.06 5.54 4.82
CA ASN A 339 -3.41 6.09 4.75
C ASN A 339 -3.43 7.46 4.07
N SER A 340 -4.56 7.82 3.48
CA SER A 340 -4.86 9.19 3.09
C SER A 340 -4.85 10.09 4.34
N VAL A 341 -4.52 11.37 4.17
CA VAL A 341 -4.33 12.29 5.29
C VAL A 341 -5.58 12.43 6.18
N GLU A 342 -6.77 12.23 5.62
CA GLU A 342 -8.04 12.30 6.36
C GLU A 342 -8.21 11.12 7.33
N GLU A 343 -7.57 9.99 7.03
CA GLU A 343 -7.63 8.77 7.85
C GLU A 343 -6.48 8.72 8.87
N ALA A 344 -5.25 8.92 8.42
CA ALA A 344 -4.09 9.03 9.31
C ALA A 344 -2.93 9.77 8.65
N ILE A 345 -2.13 10.46 9.46
CA ILE A 345 -0.90 11.11 9.02
C ILE A 345 0.31 10.58 9.79
N TYR A 346 1.44 10.53 9.12
CA TYR A 346 2.71 10.05 9.65
C TYR A 346 3.75 11.16 9.57
N LEU A 347 4.32 11.54 10.73
CA LEU A 347 5.35 12.57 10.84
C LEU A 347 6.65 11.93 11.31
N GLY A 348 7.68 11.98 10.48
CA GLY A 348 8.99 11.37 10.76
C GLY A 348 10.01 12.38 11.24
N SER A 349 10.79 12.04 12.29
CA SER A 349 11.96 12.80 12.70
C SER A 349 13.20 11.92 12.81
N ARG A 350 14.32 12.42 12.27
CA ARG A 350 15.63 11.75 12.30
C ARG A 350 16.71 12.63 12.92
N GLN A 351 16.35 13.85 13.33
CA GLN A 351 17.26 14.88 13.80
C GLN A 351 16.70 15.55 15.04
N ASP A 352 17.60 16.04 15.89
CA ASP A 352 17.26 16.89 17.03
C ASP A 352 17.08 18.37 16.62
N SER A 353 16.76 19.23 17.57
CA SER A 353 16.59 20.67 17.37
C SER A 353 17.84 21.37 16.80
N ALA A 354 19.02 20.80 17.02
CA ALA A 354 20.29 21.26 16.44
C ALA A 354 20.60 20.63 15.07
N GLN A 355 19.62 19.98 14.41
CA GLN A 355 19.75 19.29 13.13
C GLN A 355 20.79 18.15 13.15
N GLN A 356 21.12 17.60 14.33
CA GLN A 356 22.01 16.46 14.44
C GLN A 356 21.21 15.16 14.39
N PRO A 357 21.73 14.09 13.76
CA PRO A 357 21.07 12.79 13.73
C PRO A 357 20.77 12.28 15.13
N LEU A 358 19.55 11.75 15.34
CA LEU A 358 19.18 11.07 16.58
C LEU A 358 20.05 9.82 16.76
N ARG A 359 20.64 9.64 17.93
CA ARG A 359 21.53 8.52 18.26
C ARG A 359 21.26 7.98 19.65
N GLY A 360 21.32 6.67 19.79
CA GLY A 360 21.05 5.97 21.05
C GLY A 360 22.04 6.25 22.19
N SER A 361 23.23 6.79 21.89
CA SER A 361 24.20 7.23 22.88
C SER A 361 23.86 8.57 23.55
N ARG A 362 22.70 9.12 23.29
CA ARG A 362 22.26 10.42 23.78
C ARG A 362 20.87 10.34 24.36
N HIS A 363 20.51 11.29 25.22
CA HIS A 363 19.20 11.45 25.82
C HIS A 363 18.47 12.58 25.11
N TYR A 364 17.17 12.39 24.89
CA TYR A 364 16.31 13.38 24.26
C TYR A 364 14.99 13.51 25.02
N ARG A 365 14.38 14.67 24.85
CA ARG A 365 13.00 14.91 25.26
C ARG A 365 12.20 15.46 24.07
N LEU A 366 10.96 15.03 23.98
CA LEU A 366 9.94 15.60 23.11
C LEU A 366 8.83 16.13 24.03
N ARG A 367 8.63 17.44 24.03
CA ARG A 367 7.66 18.06 24.93
C ARG A 367 6.50 18.66 24.17
N PHE A 368 5.31 18.26 24.53
CA PHE A 368 4.07 18.88 24.13
C PHE A 368 3.67 19.91 25.22
N ALA A 369 3.60 21.18 24.87
CA ALA A 369 3.13 22.22 25.78
C ALA A 369 1.64 22.00 26.16
N PRO A 370 1.12 22.63 27.22
CA PRO A 370 -0.29 22.54 27.57
C PRO A 370 -1.20 22.84 26.38
N GLY A 371 -2.14 21.93 26.07
CA GLY A 371 -3.05 22.04 24.94
C GLY A 371 -2.42 21.83 23.55
N GLN A 372 -1.15 21.37 23.48
CA GLN A 372 -0.44 21.14 22.22
C GLN A 372 -0.20 19.65 21.92
N LEU A 373 -0.90 18.75 22.61
CA LEU A 373 -0.90 17.33 22.22
C LEU A 373 -1.35 17.17 20.76
N PRO A 374 -0.91 16.11 20.04
CA PRO A 374 -1.33 15.89 18.66
C PRO A 374 -2.85 15.89 18.52
N PRO A 375 -3.45 16.82 17.75
CA PRO A 375 -4.91 16.89 17.56
C PRO A 375 -5.40 15.68 16.75
N ALA A 376 -6.03 14.72 17.44
CA ALA A 376 -6.49 13.45 16.90
C ALA A 376 -7.93 13.17 17.34
N ARG A 377 -8.81 12.85 16.40
CA ARG A 377 -10.19 12.40 16.72
C ARG A 377 -10.21 11.01 17.34
N GLU A 378 -9.24 10.16 16.99
CA GLU A 378 -9.15 8.79 17.49
C GLU A 378 -8.00 8.65 18.49
N PHE A 379 -6.76 8.67 18.04
CA PHE A 379 -5.57 8.61 18.90
C PHE A 379 -4.29 8.97 18.14
N TRP A 380 -3.20 9.12 18.87
CA TRP A 380 -1.86 9.24 18.31
C TRP A 380 -0.91 8.26 18.98
N SER A 381 0.19 7.92 18.27
CA SER A 381 1.29 7.11 18.81
C SER A 381 2.64 7.61 18.30
N LEU A 382 3.69 7.47 19.11
CA LEU A 382 5.08 7.72 18.76
C LEU A 382 5.86 6.42 18.84
N THR A 383 6.37 5.94 17.72
CA THR A 383 7.15 4.70 17.63
C THR A 383 8.60 4.99 17.27
N LEU A 384 9.53 4.25 17.88
CA LEU A 384 10.97 4.33 17.60
C LEU A 384 11.45 3.14 16.78
N TYR A 385 12.27 3.42 15.75
CA TYR A 385 12.89 2.40 14.90
C TYR A 385 14.39 2.64 14.78
N ASP A 386 15.17 1.58 14.77
CA ASP A 386 16.59 1.65 14.45
C ASP A 386 16.84 2.08 12.99
N LEU A 387 18.05 2.46 12.70
CA LEU A 387 18.53 2.77 11.33
C LEU A 387 19.84 2.02 11.07
N PRO A 388 20.05 1.51 9.86
CA PRO A 388 19.25 1.74 8.64
C PRO A 388 18.05 0.80 8.49
N ASP A 389 17.92 -0.28 9.29
CA ASP A 389 17.00 -1.41 9.05
C ASP A 389 15.53 -1.05 9.31
N ARG A 390 15.27 0.00 10.08
CA ARG A 390 13.93 0.50 10.45
C ARG A 390 13.09 -0.57 11.18
N GLN A 391 13.72 -1.27 12.12
CA GLN A 391 13.11 -2.30 12.95
C GLN A 391 12.82 -1.77 14.36
N LEU A 392 11.91 -2.46 15.07
CA LEU A 392 11.67 -2.19 16.47
C LEU A 392 12.92 -2.53 17.30
N VAL A 393 13.16 -1.76 18.37
CA VAL A 393 14.34 -1.88 19.21
C VAL A 393 14.04 -2.74 20.43
N ASP A 394 14.81 -3.82 20.64
CA ASP A 394 14.70 -4.63 21.83
C ASP A 394 15.04 -3.82 23.10
N ASN A 395 14.20 -3.96 24.12
CA ASN A 395 14.33 -3.19 25.36
C ASN A 395 13.72 -3.92 26.56
N PRO A 396 14.18 -3.61 27.79
CA PRO A 396 13.83 -4.40 28.99
C PRO A 396 12.35 -4.34 29.38
N ILE A 397 11.61 -3.34 28.96
CA ILE A 397 10.17 -3.18 29.25
C ILE A 397 9.26 -3.51 28.06
N GLN A 398 9.84 -4.01 26.97
CA GLN A 398 9.14 -4.39 25.73
C GLN A 398 8.20 -3.29 25.20
N ARG A 399 8.58 -2.02 25.40
CA ARG A 399 7.83 -0.85 24.95
C ARG A 399 8.44 -0.31 23.66
N TYR A 400 7.67 -0.33 22.59
CA TYR A 400 8.11 0.06 21.24
C TYR A 400 7.46 1.36 20.78
N CYS A 401 6.35 1.74 21.41
CA CYS A 401 5.65 2.99 21.18
C CYS A 401 5.13 3.60 22.49
N LEU A 402 4.83 4.90 22.43
CA LEU A 402 4.00 5.63 23.41
C LEU A 402 2.79 6.20 22.67
N SER A 403 1.63 6.17 23.30
CA SER A 403 0.35 6.50 22.68
C SER A 403 -0.48 7.42 23.60
N SER A 404 -1.42 8.16 23.04
CA SER A 404 -2.44 8.88 23.81
C SER A 404 -3.34 7.95 24.65
N ARG A 405 -3.25 6.63 24.45
CA ARG A 405 -3.97 5.60 25.21
C ARG A 405 -3.19 5.13 26.43
N ASP A 406 -1.91 5.43 26.52
CA ASP A 406 -1.07 5.10 27.66
C ASP A 406 -1.34 6.06 28.84
N PRO A 407 -1.13 5.62 30.10
CA PRO A 407 -1.28 6.46 31.29
C PRO A 407 -0.12 7.46 31.43
N LEU A 408 -0.03 8.40 30.48
CA LEU A 408 1.04 9.40 30.46
C LEU A 408 0.92 10.37 31.64
N VAL A 409 2.06 10.68 32.26
CA VAL A 409 2.16 11.65 33.35
C VAL A 409 2.31 13.05 32.78
N HIS A 410 1.45 13.96 33.25
CA HIS A 410 1.52 15.38 32.87
C HIS A 410 2.55 16.11 33.69
N ASP A 411 3.22 17.07 33.08
CA ASP A 411 4.10 18.03 33.74
C ASP A 411 3.29 18.97 34.69
N ALA A 412 3.95 19.67 35.61
CA ALA A 412 3.29 20.54 36.56
C ALA A 412 2.46 21.68 35.94
N ASP A 413 2.79 22.07 34.72
CA ASP A 413 2.06 23.05 33.91
C ASP A 413 0.94 22.47 33.03
N GLY A 414 0.74 21.14 33.07
CA GLY A 414 -0.25 20.42 32.26
C GLY A 414 0.25 19.99 30.88
N GLY A 415 1.50 20.24 30.53
CA GLY A 415 2.15 19.70 29.36
C GLY A 415 2.46 18.19 29.49
N VAL A 416 3.05 17.58 28.46
CA VAL A 416 3.52 16.18 28.49
C VAL A 416 4.93 16.13 27.90
N THR A 417 5.88 15.60 28.69
CA THR A 417 7.25 15.36 28.24
C THR A 417 7.47 13.87 28.05
N LEU A 418 7.88 13.47 26.84
CA LEU A 418 8.32 12.11 26.50
C LEU A 418 9.85 12.05 26.56
N TYR A 419 10.38 11.02 27.21
CA TYR A 419 11.82 10.79 27.39
C TYR A 419 12.28 9.69 26.43
N ILE A 420 13.24 9.99 25.55
CA ILE A 420 13.74 9.07 24.54
C ILE A 420 15.22 8.80 24.83
N GLN A 421 15.51 7.66 25.37
CA GLN A 421 16.87 7.24 25.78
C GLN A 421 16.92 5.74 26.02
N ALA A 422 18.15 5.15 26.05
CA ALA A 422 18.33 3.70 26.16
C ALA A 422 18.04 3.19 27.59
N ASP A 423 18.48 3.92 28.61
CA ASP A 423 18.31 3.54 30.02
C ASP A 423 17.10 4.29 30.63
N SER A 424 16.53 3.72 31.71
CA SER A 424 15.38 4.33 32.38
C SER A 424 15.69 5.75 32.87
N PRO A 425 14.79 6.72 32.65
CA PRO A 425 14.92 8.08 33.16
C PRO A 425 14.61 8.20 34.68
N GLY A 426 14.34 7.06 35.33
CA GLY A 426 13.90 6.98 36.71
C GLY A 426 12.40 6.72 36.84
N GLN A 427 12.01 6.18 38.00
CA GLN A 427 10.65 5.64 38.25
C GLN A 427 9.54 6.69 37.98
N GLU A 428 9.76 7.96 38.36
CA GLU A 428 8.78 9.03 38.16
C GLU A 428 8.50 9.38 36.70
N ARG A 429 9.43 9.05 35.79
CA ARG A 429 9.39 9.38 34.37
C ARG A 429 9.16 8.15 33.48
N GLU A 430 9.10 6.96 34.06
CA GLU A 430 9.04 5.71 33.31
C GLU A 430 7.74 5.55 32.51
N ALA A 431 6.63 6.12 32.96
CA ALA A 431 5.37 6.15 32.21
C ALA A 431 5.53 6.84 30.86
N ASN A 432 6.36 7.88 30.77
CA ASN A 432 6.60 8.67 29.56
C ASN A 432 7.92 8.29 28.85
N TRP A 433 8.53 7.15 29.19
CA TRP A 433 9.79 6.73 28.61
C TRP A 433 9.59 5.85 27.38
N LEU A 434 10.19 6.24 26.26
CA LEU A 434 10.33 5.45 25.04
C LEU A 434 11.79 4.98 24.91
N PRO A 435 12.08 3.69 25.15
CA PRO A 435 13.44 3.17 25.07
C PRO A 435 14.02 3.28 23.66
N SER A 436 15.26 3.79 23.55
CA SER A 436 16.01 3.86 22.29
C SER A 436 17.06 2.76 22.19
N THR A 437 17.71 2.66 21.03
CA THR A 437 18.95 1.88 20.88
C THR A 437 20.00 2.39 21.86
N ARG A 438 20.95 1.55 22.28
CA ARG A 438 22.10 2.00 23.10
C ARG A 438 23.11 2.77 22.28
N GLN A 439 23.22 2.47 21.01
CA GLN A 439 24.14 3.09 20.06
C GLN A 439 23.49 3.12 18.66
N GLY A 440 24.15 3.78 17.73
CA GLY A 440 23.61 3.87 16.37
C GLY A 440 22.52 4.94 16.19
N PRO A 441 22.15 5.21 14.96
CA PRO A 441 21.10 6.15 14.65
C PRO A 441 19.73 5.49 14.79
N PHE A 442 18.70 6.33 15.05
CA PHE A 442 17.30 5.92 15.04
C PHE A 442 16.40 7.01 14.44
N ASN A 443 15.16 6.65 14.15
CA ASN A 443 14.13 7.60 13.81
C ASN A 443 12.89 7.43 14.68
N LEU A 444 12.12 8.49 14.78
CA LEU A 444 10.81 8.52 15.40
C LEU A 444 9.75 8.70 14.33
N ILE A 445 8.62 8.02 14.48
CA ILE A 445 7.44 8.22 13.64
C ILE A 445 6.25 8.48 14.56
N LEU A 446 5.74 9.70 14.51
CA LEU A 446 4.45 10.05 15.10
C LEU A 446 3.35 9.69 14.11
N ARG A 447 2.38 8.90 14.56
CA ARG A 447 1.15 8.56 13.84
C ARG A 447 -0.02 9.25 14.49
N ILE A 448 -0.84 9.93 13.72
CA ILE A 448 -2.08 10.58 14.19
C ILE A 448 -3.23 9.98 13.41
N TYR A 449 -4.12 9.28 14.10
CA TYR A 449 -5.30 8.63 13.52
C TYR A 449 -6.52 9.55 13.68
N GLY A 450 -7.19 9.83 12.57
CA GLY A 450 -8.22 10.87 12.51
C GLY A 450 -7.66 12.26 12.81
N PRO A 451 -6.62 12.72 12.07
CA PRO A 451 -6.04 14.02 12.34
C PRO A 451 -7.08 15.12 12.21
N GLU A 452 -7.06 16.08 13.13
CA GLU A 452 -7.91 17.26 13.06
C GLU A 452 -7.37 18.27 12.05
N GLN A 453 -8.23 19.24 11.69
CA GLN A 453 -7.91 20.23 10.65
C GLN A 453 -6.56 20.93 10.83
N PRO A 454 -6.13 21.36 12.05
CA PRO A 454 -4.82 22.00 12.23
C PRO A 454 -3.65 21.12 11.75
N VAL A 455 -3.73 19.81 11.91
CA VAL A 455 -2.71 18.86 11.43
C VAL A 455 -2.77 18.72 9.92
N VAL A 456 -3.97 18.57 9.37
CA VAL A 456 -4.20 18.35 7.93
C VAL A 456 -3.67 19.53 7.10
N VAL A 457 -3.86 20.75 7.57
CA VAL A 457 -3.41 21.96 6.87
C VAL A 457 -2.02 22.44 7.29
N GLY A 458 -1.31 21.69 8.14
CA GLY A 458 0.07 21.98 8.56
C GLY A 458 0.20 23.14 9.55
N GLN A 459 -0.88 23.53 10.25
CA GLN A 459 -0.83 24.53 11.33
C GLN A 459 -0.28 23.94 12.62
N TRP A 460 -0.52 22.67 12.89
CA TRP A 460 0.09 21.93 13.97
C TRP A 460 1.29 21.15 13.44
N THR A 461 2.42 21.26 14.10
CA THR A 461 3.66 20.55 13.74
C THR A 461 4.20 19.79 14.94
N LEU A 462 4.90 18.69 14.67
CA LEU A 462 5.63 17.95 15.70
C LEU A 462 6.64 18.89 16.38
N PRO A 463 6.62 19.03 17.72
CA PRO A 463 7.62 19.82 18.44
C PRO A 463 9.04 19.30 18.21
N ASP A 464 10.01 20.17 18.38
CA ASP A 464 11.41 19.82 18.27
C ASP A 464 11.82 18.76 19.30
N ILE A 465 12.68 17.85 18.87
CA ILE A 465 13.30 16.85 19.74
C ILE A 465 14.56 17.47 20.33
N GLU A 466 14.51 17.77 21.60
CA GLU A 466 15.60 18.43 22.29
C GLU A 466 16.57 17.41 22.88
N ARG A 467 17.85 17.66 22.72
CA ARG A 467 18.90 16.88 23.38
C ARG A 467 19.06 17.37 24.81
N VAL A 468 19.14 16.42 25.77
CA VAL A 468 19.31 16.67 27.20
C VAL A 468 20.74 16.40 27.64
#